data_d86e60a77c7622e1cd8c4af41f97e263
#
_entry.id   d86e60a77c7622e1cd8c4af41f97e263
#
_cell.length_a   1.000
_cell.length_b   1.000
_cell.length_c   1.000
_cell.angle_alpha   90.00
_cell.angle_beta   90.00
_cell.angle_gamma   90.00
#
_symmetry.space_group_name_H-M   'P 1'
#
loop_
_entity.id
_entity.type
_entity.pdbx_description
1 polymer ?
#
loop_
_entity_poly.entity_id
_entity_poly.type
_entity_poly.pdbx_seq_one_letter_code
_entity_poly.pdbx_strand_id
1 'polypeptide(L)'
;MKKIGGITKRWLKDIFSVILVLVLSVSVAACLFIRTYYYTSIKNVLETNSGELITTFFNIYGANSEDGFAIAGREFIENCGMLDLMEIWIIDNSGNVLLSSSGFEVSPQQNMPDFIEAMNSASGKATWVGKLSTGEKIMAMTESVMNTDGTAAGAIRYIVSLEDVDSQIGFSCLIIGLIAAVIIAVSTILGLVFTRSIVRPLRNIGNVAGKVADGDLSARIENYKYDD
;
A
#
# COMPACT_ATOMS: atom_id res chain seq x y z
N MET A 1 -2.17 52.09 -19.71
CA MET A 1 -3.02 51.49 -18.65
C MET A 1 -2.77 50.01 -18.58
N LYS A 2 -1.99 49.52 -17.59
CA LYS A 2 -1.67 48.10 -17.41
C LYS A 2 -2.89 47.34 -16.88
N LYS A 3 -3.30 46.29 -17.57
CA LYS A 3 -4.46 45.43 -17.25
C LYS A 3 -4.35 44.84 -15.84
N ILE A 4 -5.01 45.45 -14.87
CA ILE A 4 -5.15 44.90 -13.49
C ILE A 4 -5.94 43.57 -13.47
N GLY A 5 -6.60 43.20 -14.59
CA GLY A 5 -7.26 41.93 -14.80
C GLY A 5 -6.37 40.68 -14.73
N GLY A 6 -5.05 40.82 -14.88
CA GLY A 6 -4.09 39.74 -14.81
C GLY A 6 -3.74 39.30 -13.40
N ILE A 7 -3.72 40.21 -12.44
CA ILE A 7 -3.24 39.92 -11.08
C ILE A 7 -4.22 39.00 -10.34
N THR A 8 -5.51 39.29 -10.39
CA THR A 8 -6.55 38.49 -9.72
C THR A 8 -6.65 37.08 -10.29
N LYS A 9 -6.54 36.95 -11.64
CA LYS A 9 -6.52 35.63 -12.27
C LYS A 9 -5.26 34.85 -11.92
N ARG A 10 -4.13 35.53 -11.81
CA ARG A 10 -2.84 34.92 -11.46
C ARG A 10 -2.85 34.44 -10.00
N TRP A 11 -3.30 35.27 -9.09
CA TRP A 11 -3.43 34.96 -7.66
C TRP A 11 -4.39 33.78 -7.40
N LEU A 12 -5.56 33.78 -8.07
CA LEU A 12 -6.52 32.68 -7.99
C LEU A 12 -5.88 31.35 -8.51
N LYS A 13 -5.20 31.42 -9.65
CA LYS A 13 -4.49 30.26 -10.22
C LYS A 13 -3.42 29.74 -9.26
N ASP A 14 -2.68 30.62 -8.60
CA ASP A 14 -1.61 30.25 -7.70
C ASP A 14 -2.16 29.54 -6.44
N ILE A 15 -3.27 30.05 -5.85
CA ILE A 15 -3.96 29.39 -4.72
C ILE A 15 -4.50 28.02 -5.14
N PHE A 16 -5.16 27.94 -6.30
CA PHE A 16 -5.67 26.66 -6.81
C PHE A 16 -4.54 25.67 -7.05
N SER A 17 -3.41 26.11 -7.58
CA SER A 17 -2.24 25.26 -7.79
C SER A 17 -1.72 24.69 -6.47
N VAL A 18 -1.66 25.53 -5.41
CA VAL A 18 -1.22 25.08 -4.09
C VAL A 18 -2.18 24.05 -3.50
N ILE A 19 -3.50 24.30 -3.55
CA ILE A 19 -4.51 23.35 -3.06
C ILE A 19 -4.42 22.03 -3.82
N LEU A 20 -4.31 22.09 -5.15
CA LEU A 20 -4.20 20.90 -5.99
C LEU A 20 -2.97 20.06 -5.62
N VAL A 21 -1.80 20.70 -5.53
CA VAL A 21 -0.54 20.00 -5.16
C VAL A 21 -0.66 19.39 -3.76
N LEU A 22 -1.23 20.11 -2.81
CA LEU A 22 -1.40 19.63 -1.43
C LEU A 22 -2.33 18.41 -1.39
N VAL A 23 -3.50 18.48 -2.03
CA VAL A 23 -4.47 17.37 -2.05
C VAL A 23 -3.87 16.14 -2.73
N LEU A 24 -3.19 16.32 -3.87
CA LEU A 24 -2.54 15.21 -4.57
C LEU A 24 -1.41 14.60 -3.75
N SER A 25 -0.57 15.41 -3.11
CA SER A 25 0.53 14.91 -2.28
C SER A 25 0.03 14.10 -1.08
N VAL A 26 -1.02 14.58 -0.40
CA VAL A 26 -1.65 13.85 0.72
C VAL A 26 -2.28 12.55 0.23
N SER A 27 -2.96 12.56 -0.92
CA SER A 27 -3.57 11.34 -1.49
C SER A 27 -2.53 10.29 -1.84
N VAL A 28 -1.42 10.69 -2.47
CA VAL A 28 -0.32 9.77 -2.79
C VAL A 28 0.32 9.22 -1.51
N ALA A 29 0.58 10.07 -0.52
CA ALA A 29 1.14 9.64 0.77
C ALA A 29 0.22 8.64 1.48
N ALA A 30 -1.11 8.87 1.48
CA ALA A 30 -2.09 7.97 2.06
C ALA A 30 -2.11 6.61 1.36
N CYS A 31 -2.08 6.57 0.02
CA CYS A 31 -2.01 5.31 -0.74
C CYS A 31 -0.72 4.52 -0.44
N LEU A 32 0.42 5.20 -0.38
CA LEU A 32 1.69 4.56 -0.01
C LEU A 32 1.65 4.03 1.42
N PHE A 33 1.08 4.78 2.36
CA PHE A 33 0.95 4.36 3.74
C PHE A 33 0.07 3.11 3.86
N ILE A 34 -1.10 3.08 3.21
CA ILE A 34 -2.01 1.93 3.19
C ILE A 34 -1.27 0.70 2.65
N ARG A 35 -0.60 0.83 1.50
CA ARG A 35 0.17 -0.27 0.92
C ARG A 35 1.21 -0.81 1.89
N THR A 36 2.02 0.07 2.47
CA THR A 36 3.07 -0.33 3.43
C THR A 36 2.46 -1.01 4.66
N TYR A 37 1.36 -0.47 5.17
CA TYR A 37 0.66 -1.03 6.32
C TYR A 37 0.18 -2.47 6.05
N TYR A 38 -0.52 -2.73 4.94
CA TYR A 38 -0.99 -4.07 4.60
C TYR A 38 0.16 -5.06 4.41
N TYR A 39 1.19 -4.68 3.65
CA TYR A 39 2.34 -5.55 3.41
C TYR A 39 3.12 -5.86 4.69
N THR A 40 3.32 -4.86 5.55
CA THR A 40 3.97 -5.05 6.85
C THR A 40 3.12 -5.92 7.78
N SER A 41 1.80 -5.74 7.77
CA SER A 41 0.88 -6.56 8.57
C SER A 41 0.96 -8.05 8.18
N ILE A 42 0.94 -8.37 6.88
CA ILE A 42 1.09 -9.74 6.40
C ILE A 42 2.46 -10.30 6.80
N LYS A 43 3.52 -9.53 6.58
CA LYS A 43 4.87 -9.94 6.98
C LYS A 43 4.92 -10.28 8.47
N ASN A 44 4.37 -9.43 9.33
CA ASN A 44 4.34 -9.65 10.77
C ASN A 44 3.54 -10.91 11.14
N VAL A 45 2.43 -11.19 10.44
CA VAL A 45 1.66 -12.42 10.64
C VAL A 45 2.50 -13.64 10.30
N LEU A 46 3.22 -13.62 9.19
CA LEU A 46 4.12 -14.69 8.80
C LEU A 46 5.26 -14.88 9.82
N GLU A 47 5.90 -13.79 10.26
CA GLU A 47 6.98 -13.81 11.26
C GLU A 47 6.53 -14.29 12.64
N THR A 48 5.31 -13.97 13.06
CA THR A 48 4.78 -14.39 14.36
C THR A 48 4.45 -15.88 14.40
N ASN A 49 4.06 -16.45 13.26
CA ASN A 49 3.76 -17.88 13.13
C ASN A 49 4.98 -18.74 12.88
N SER A 50 6.10 -18.13 12.53
CA SER A 50 7.41 -18.75 12.40
C SER A 50 8.21 -18.52 13.69
N GLY A 51 8.72 -19.56 14.32
CA GLY A 51 9.48 -19.37 15.55
C GLY A 51 10.10 -20.62 16.15
N GLU A 52 10.76 -20.40 17.28
CA GLU A 52 11.48 -21.43 18.05
C GLU A 52 10.62 -22.67 18.39
N LEU A 53 9.29 -22.51 18.47
CA LEU A 53 8.33 -23.59 18.65
C LEU A 53 8.35 -24.60 17.49
N ILE A 54 8.60 -24.15 16.26
CA ILE A 54 8.64 -25.00 15.07
C ILE A 54 9.84 -25.92 15.11
N THR A 55 11.01 -25.37 15.37
CA THR A 55 12.24 -26.17 15.50
C THR A 55 12.10 -27.19 16.61
N THR A 56 11.51 -26.81 17.74
CA THR A 56 11.23 -27.71 18.87
C THR A 56 10.24 -28.80 18.46
N PHE A 57 9.16 -28.45 17.76
CA PHE A 57 8.16 -29.41 17.28
C PHE A 57 8.81 -30.47 16.36
N PHE A 58 9.57 -30.06 15.35
CA PHE A 58 10.21 -30.97 14.43
C PHE A 58 11.29 -31.84 15.10
N ASN A 59 12.02 -31.32 16.07
CA ASN A 59 12.97 -32.10 16.84
C ASN A 59 12.29 -33.16 17.72
N ILE A 60 11.09 -32.90 18.22
CA ILE A 60 10.32 -33.89 19.03
C ILE A 60 9.73 -34.98 18.13
N TYR A 61 9.21 -34.62 16.96
CA TYR A 61 8.50 -35.56 16.07
C TYR A 61 9.40 -36.30 15.07
N GLY A 62 10.73 -36.17 15.18
CA GLY A 62 11.67 -37.07 14.47
C GLY A 62 12.23 -36.50 13.18
N ALA A 63 12.55 -35.20 13.14
CA ALA A 63 13.16 -34.53 11.99
C ALA A 63 14.57 -35.07 11.58
N ASN A 64 15.12 -36.05 12.30
CA ASN A 64 16.48 -36.59 12.05
C ASN A 64 16.58 -37.54 10.87
N SER A 65 15.52 -37.76 10.10
CA SER A 65 15.48 -38.52 8.85
C SER A 65 14.50 -37.84 7.88
N GLU A 66 14.71 -38.04 6.57
CA GLU A 66 13.83 -37.46 5.54
C GLU A 66 12.37 -37.92 5.71
N ASP A 67 12.15 -39.20 6.00
CA ASP A 67 10.83 -39.75 6.30
C ASP A 67 10.23 -39.12 7.58
N GLY A 68 11.05 -38.97 8.63
CA GLY A 68 10.64 -38.33 9.89
C GLY A 68 10.29 -36.88 9.69
N PHE A 69 11.02 -36.15 8.87
CA PHE A 69 10.73 -34.75 8.54
C PHE A 69 9.40 -34.60 7.81
N ALA A 70 9.11 -35.48 6.83
CA ALA A 70 7.83 -35.48 6.11
C ALA A 70 6.65 -35.82 7.03
N ILE A 71 6.82 -36.79 7.97
CA ILE A 71 5.79 -37.14 8.96
C ILE A 71 5.51 -35.98 9.90
N ALA A 72 6.57 -35.35 10.46
CA ALA A 72 6.46 -34.18 11.31
C ALA A 72 5.80 -33.03 10.58
N GLY A 73 6.14 -32.81 9.31
CA GLY A 73 5.53 -31.81 8.45
C GLY A 73 4.03 -32.00 8.25
N ARG A 74 3.58 -33.23 8.07
CA ARG A 74 2.15 -33.56 7.95
C ARG A 74 1.42 -33.24 9.25
N GLU A 75 1.94 -33.71 10.38
CA GLU A 75 1.37 -33.44 11.70
C GLU A 75 1.31 -31.93 12.00
N PHE A 76 2.36 -31.20 11.57
CA PHE A 76 2.38 -29.74 11.69
C PHE A 76 1.26 -29.08 10.89
N ILE A 77 1.10 -29.47 9.62
CA ILE A 77 0.03 -28.94 8.75
C ILE A 77 -1.34 -29.26 9.32
N GLU A 78 -1.60 -30.51 9.75
CA GLU A 78 -2.89 -30.95 10.29
C GLU A 78 -3.28 -30.20 11.58
N ASN A 79 -2.31 -29.80 12.38
CA ASN A 79 -2.53 -29.05 13.63
C ASN A 79 -2.46 -27.51 13.46
N CYS A 80 -2.14 -27.03 12.25
CA CYS A 80 -2.06 -25.59 11.99
C CYS A 80 -3.46 -24.99 11.82
N GLY A 81 -3.87 -24.14 12.75
CA GLY A 81 -5.19 -23.47 12.72
C GLY A 81 -5.30 -22.31 11.71
N MET A 82 -4.30 -22.09 10.85
CA MET A 82 -4.24 -20.91 9.96
C MET A 82 -4.24 -21.25 8.46
N LEU A 83 -4.64 -22.45 8.09
CA LEU A 83 -4.66 -22.91 6.69
C LEU A 83 -5.63 -22.11 5.81
N ASP A 84 -6.63 -21.46 6.40
CA ASP A 84 -7.54 -20.56 5.69
C ASP A 84 -6.87 -19.23 5.26
N LEU A 85 -5.74 -18.88 5.88
CA LEU A 85 -5.05 -17.61 5.67
C LEU A 85 -3.76 -17.75 4.88
N MET A 86 -3.14 -18.93 4.91
CA MET A 86 -1.85 -19.18 4.28
C MET A 86 -1.70 -20.62 3.82
N GLU A 87 -0.98 -20.83 2.75
CA GLU A 87 -0.53 -22.13 2.31
C GLU A 87 0.82 -22.43 2.94
N ILE A 88 1.03 -23.69 3.36
CA ILE A 88 2.26 -24.16 4.00
C ILE A 88 2.88 -25.24 3.12
N TRP A 89 4.16 -25.08 2.79
CA TRP A 89 4.96 -26.08 2.12
C TRP A 89 6.06 -26.60 3.04
N ILE A 90 6.22 -27.91 3.06
CA ILE A 90 7.36 -28.59 3.70
C ILE A 90 8.35 -28.92 2.60
N ILE A 91 9.57 -28.43 2.73
CA ILE A 91 10.60 -28.50 1.69
C ILE A 91 11.81 -29.23 2.24
N ASP A 92 12.35 -30.18 1.49
CA ASP A 92 13.58 -30.90 1.86
C ASP A 92 14.82 -29.99 1.77
N ASN A 93 15.96 -30.54 2.22
CA ASN A 93 17.23 -29.79 2.15
C ASN A 93 17.72 -29.53 0.71
N SER A 94 17.18 -30.26 -0.27
CA SER A 94 17.50 -30.11 -1.70
C SER A 94 16.61 -29.13 -2.43
N GLY A 95 15.57 -28.59 -1.76
CA GLY A 95 14.60 -27.64 -2.32
C GLY A 95 13.39 -28.30 -2.98
N ASN A 96 13.17 -29.62 -2.78
CA ASN A 96 11.97 -30.27 -3.27
C ASN A 96 10.83 -30.10 -2.27
N VAL A 97 9.64 -29.79 -2.75
CA VAL A 97 8.45 -29.73 -1.90
C VAL A 97 7.96 -31.13 -1.61
N LEU A 98 8.05 -31.55 -0.34
CA LEU A 98 7.59 -32.86 0.14
C LEU A 98 6.07 -32.85 0.36
N LEU A 99 5.53 -31.76 0.94
CA LEU A 99 4.13 -31.63 1.29
C LEU A 99 3.64 -30.19 1.03
N SER A 100 2.40 -30.06 0.60
CA SER A 100 1.67 -28.80 0.51
C SER A 100 0.36 -28.91 1.29
N SER A 101 -0.01 -27.90 2.06
CA SER A 101 -1.28 -27.87 2.79
C SER A 101 -2.50 -27.79 1.87
N SER A 102 -2.34 -27.31 0.64
CA SER A 102 -3.40 -27.31 -0.37
C SER A 102 -3.66 -28.71 -0.96
N GLY A 103 -2.75 -29.66 -0.75
CA GLY A 103 -2.84 -31.02 -1.29
C GLY A 103 -2.57 -31.11 -2.79
N PHE A 104 -2.23 -30.04 -3.46
CA PHE A 104 -1.85 -30.04 -4.88
C PHE A 104 -0.36 -30.38 -5.04
N GLU A 105 -0.06 -31.12 -6.11
CA GLU A 105 1.35 -31.34 -6.48
C GLU A 105 1.98 -30.00 -6.88
N VAL A 106 3.05 -29.64 -6.18
CA VAL A 106 3.83 -28.44 -6.47
C VAL A 106 4.84 -28.76 -7.58
N SER A 107 4.86 -27.93 -8.62
CA SER A 107 5.81 -28.10 -9.71
C SER A 107 7.25 -28.10 -9.18
N PRO A 108 8.10 -29.06 -9.59
CA PRO A 108 9.46 -29.19 -9.06
C PRO A 108 10.41 -28.04 -9.40
N GLN A 109 10.02 -27.12 -10.29
CA GLN A 109 10.81 -25.96 -10.69
C GLN A 109 10.18 -24.63 -10.20
N GLN A 110 9.98 -24.49 -8.90
CA GLN A 110 9.55 -23.22 -8.33
C GLN A 110 10.76 -22.31 -8.07
N ASN A 111 10.61 -21.03 -8.44
CA ASN A 111 11.58 -20.03 -8.02
C ASN A 111 11.32 -19.67 -6.55
N MET A 112 12.20 -20.09 -5.66
CA MET A 112 12.09 -19.88 -4.21
C MET A 112 13.32 -19.14 -3.67
N PRO A 113 13.47 -17.84 -3.95
CA PRO A 113 14.62 -17.06 -3.47
C PRO A 113 14.67 -17.00 -1.94
N ASP A 114 13.50 -16.95 -1.28
CA ASP A 114 13.36 -17.01 0.17
C ASP A 114 13.91 -18.31 0.77
N PHE A 115 13.71 -19.46 0.10
CA PHE A 115 14.30 -20.73 0.54
C PHE A 115 15.83 -20.68 0.50
N ILE A 116 16.39 -20.24 -0.64
CA ILE A 116 17.84 -20.14 -0.82
C ILE A 116 18.45 -19.18 0.21
N GLU A 117 17.81 -18.06 0.46
CA GLU A 117 18.26 -17.07 1.43
C GLU A 117 18.15 -17.60 2.87
N ALA A 118 17.02 -18.23 3.23
CA ALA A 118 16.80 -18.79 4.57
C ALA A 118 17.84 -19.86 4.91
N MET A 119 18.12 -20.76 3.96
CA MET A 119 19.11 -21.85 4.15
C MET A 119 20.54 -21.32 4.34
N ASN A 120 20.86 -20.13 3.82
CA ASN A 120 22.19 -19.53 3.91
C ASN A 120 22.30 -18.42 4.95
N SER A 121 21.18 -17.99 5.56
CA SER A 121 21.17 -16.88 6.51
C SER A 121 21.41 -17.37 7.93
N ALA A 122 22.11 -16.54 8.74
CA ALA A 122 22.34 -16.85 10.16
C ALA A 122 21.02 -16.87 10.98
N SER A 123 19.97 -16.17 10.51
CA SER A 123 18.66 -16.16 11.15
C SER A 123 17.82 -17.38 10.81
N GLY A 124 18.19 -18.14 9.78
CA GLY A 124 17.40 -19.24 9.25
C GLY A 124 16.07 -18.80 8.61
N LYS A 125 15.86 -17.50 8.40
CA LYS A 125 14.59 -16.93 7.92
C LYS A 125 14.82 -15.98 6.77
N ALA A 126 13.92 -16.03 5.78
CA ALA A 126 13.88 -15.05 4.71
C ALA A 126 12.45 -14.82 4.21
N THR A 127 12.18 -13.63 3.72
CA THR A 127 10.86 -13.25 3.17
C THR A 127 11.03 -12.77 1.73
N TRP A 128 10.16 -13.22 0.85
CA TRP A 128 10.16 -12.84 -0.55
C TRP A 128 8.77 -12.43 -1.02
N VAL A 129 8.72 -11.40 -1.87
CA VAL A 129 7.49 -10.99 -2.57
C VAL A 129 7.73 -11.16 -4.06
N GLY A 130 6.91 -11.96 -4.70
CA GLY A 130 7.07 -12.26 -6.11
C GLY A 130 5.85 -12.96 -6.70
N LYS A 131 6.09 -13.68 -7.80
CA LYS A 131 5.03 -14.45 -8.48
C LYS A 131 5.40 -15.92 -8.53
N LEU A 132 4.41 -16.76 -8.27
CA LEU A 132 4.50 -18.19 -8.54
C LEU A 132 4.56 -18.46 -10.06
N SER A 133 4.88 -19.68 -10.44
CA SER A 133 4.83 -20.14 -11.83
C SER A 133 3.43 -20.02 -12.45
N THR A 134 2.39 -20.05 -11.63
CA THR A 134 0.98 -19.80 -12.01
C THR A 134 0.71 -18.36 -12.42
N GLY A 135 1.63 -17.41 -12.09
CA GLY A 135 1.46 -15.97 -12.27
C GLY A 135 0.86 -15.26 -11.07
N GLU A 136 0.38 -15.97 -10.08
CA GLU A 136 -0.19 -15.45 -8.84
C GLU A 136 0.87 -14.69 -8.04
N LYS A 137 0.52 -13.49 -7.57
CA LYS A 137 1.41 -12.69 -6.74
C LYS A 137 1.29 -13.09 -5.27
N ILE A 138 2.42 -13.42 -4.67
CA ILE A 138 2.48 -13.93 -3.30
C ILE A 138 3.49 -13.18 -2.45
N MET A 139 3.32 -13.28 -1.15
CA MET A 139 4.37 -13.09 -0.15
C MET A 139 4.67 -14.46 0.46
N ALA A 140 5.92 -14.86 0.41
CA ALA A 140 6.37 -16.10 1.01
C ALA A 140 7.43 -15.81 2.08
N MET A 141 7.39 -16.58 3.14
CA MET A 141 8.41 -16.60 4.18
C MET A 141 8.87 -18.03 4.40
N THR A 142 10.16 -18.24 4.33
CA THR A 142 10.78 -19.55 4.60
C THR A 142 11.55 -19.49 5.91
N GLU A 143 11.37 -20.54 6.70
CA GLU A 143 12.14 -20.79 7.91
C GLU A 143 12.84 -22.15 7.79
N SER A 144 14.17 -22.17 7.94
CA SER A 144 14.97 -23.39 7.95
C SER A 144 14.78 -24.14 9.27
N VAL A 145 14.63 -25.45 9.17
CA VAL A 145 14.56 -26.36 10.32
C VAL A 145 15.90 -27.06 10.47
N MET A 146 16.51 -26.91 11.65
CA MET A 146 17.80 -27.49 11.94
C MET A 146 17.64 -28.77 12.75
N ASN A 147 18.45 -29.75 12.42
CA ASN A 147 18.63 -30.98 13.22
C ASN A 147 19.37 -30.67 14.52
N THR A 148 19.37 -31.61 15.45
CA THR A 148 20.10 -31.52 16.72
C THR A 148 21.62 -31.47 16.54
N ASP A 149 22.13 -31.90 15.40
CA ASP A 149 23.55 -31.88 15.03
C ASP A 149 23.98 -30.57 14.35
N GLY A 150 23.02 -29.61 14.15
CA GLY A 150 23.26 -28.34 13.51
C GLY A 150 23.22 -28.37 11.98
N THR A 151 22.87 -29.50 11.37
CA THR A 151 22.62 -29.58 9.92
C THR A 151 21.18 -29.17 9.60
N ALA A 152 20.93 -28.65 8.42
CA ALA A 152 19.56 -28.32 8.01
C ALA A 152 18.81 -29.62 7.64
N ALA A 153 17.66 -29.86 8.26
CA ALA A 153 16.76 -30.95 7.94
C ALA A 153 15.90 -30.61 6.70
N GLY A 154 15.57 -29.34 6.51
CA GLY A 154 14.74 -28.82 5.46
C GLY A 154 14.22 -27.45 5.83
N ALA A 155 13.09 -27.05 5.27
CA ALA A 155 12.47 -25.76 5.56
C ALA A 155 10.93 -25.83 5.53
N ILE A 156 10.32 -24.89 6.23
CA ILE A 156 8.88 -24.62 6.17
C ILE A 156 8.70 -23.30 5.45
N ARG A 157 7.86 -23.30 4.44
CA ARG A 157 7.52 -22.11 3.67
C ARG A 157 6.07 -21.76 3.84
N TYR A 158 5.81 -20.56 4.32
CA TYR A 158 4.49 -19.96 4.47
C TYR A 158 4.22 -19.04 3.28
N ILE A 159 3.06 -19.20 2.64
CA ILE A 159 2.71 -18.49 1.42
C ILE A 159 1.36 -17.84 1.62
N VAL A 160 1.27 -16.53 1.34
CA VAL A 160 0.04 -15.75 1.35
C VAL A 160 -0.18 -15.13 -0.02
N SER A 161 -1.37 -15.33 -0.59
CA SER A 161 -1.79 -14.64 -1.80
C SER A 161 -1.93 -13.13 -1.55
N LEU A 162 -1.39 -12.34 -2.47
CA LEU A 162 -1.51 -10.88 -2.42
C LEU A 162 -2.59 -10.33 -3.34
N GLU A 163 -3.33 -11.18 -4.07
CA GLU A 163 -4.33 -10.71 -5.03
C GLU A 163 -5.47 -9.98 -4.35
N ASP A 164 -6.04 -10.56 -3.30
CA ASP A 164 -7.11 -9.94 -2.52
C ASP A 164 -6.63 -8.66 -1.81
N VAL A 165 -5.40 -8.70 -1.30
CA VAL A 165 -4.79 -7.56 -0.62
C VAL A 165 -4.54 -6.40 -1.58
N ASP A 166 -3.97 -6.67 -2.74
CA ASP A 166 -3.75 -5.67 -3.78
C ASP A 166 -5.08 -5.09 -4.30
N SER A 167 -6.12 -5.92 -4.40
CA SER A 167 -7.48 -5.48 -4.73
C SER A 167 -8.06 -4.54 -3.67
N GLN A 168 -7.94 -4.87 -2.39
CA GLN A 168 -8.38 -4.01 -1.28
C GLN A 168 -7.62 -2.69 -1.23
N ILE A 169 -6.30 -2.72 -1.46
CA ILE A 169 -5.47 -1.51 -1.57
C ILE A 169 -5.96 -0.66 -2.74
N GLY A 170 -6.20 -1.26 -3.90
CA GLY A 170 -6.71 -0.58 -5.09
C GLY A 170 -8.06 0.12 -4.82
N PHE A 171 -8.99 -0.59 -4.19
CA PHE A 171 -10.29 -0.03 -3.81
C PHE A 171 -10.17 1.13 -2.81
N SER A 172 -9.30 1.00 -1.80
CA SER A 172 -9.04 2.07 -0.84
C SER A 172 -8.44 3.30 -1.51
N CYS A 173 -7.47 3.13 -2.43
CA CYS A 173 -6.90 4.22 -3.20
C CYS A 173 -7.93 4.89 -4.14
N LEU A 174 -8.87 4.13 -4.69
CA LEU A 174 -9.97 4.68 -5.48
C LEU A 174 -10.87 5.59 -4.62
N ILE A 175 -11.24 5.15 -3.42
CA ILE A 175 -12.03 5.98 -2.47
C ILE A 175 -11.28 7.27 -2.14
N ILE A 176 -9.98 7.20 -1.83
CA ILE A 176 -9.16 8.39 -1.56
C ILE A 176 -9.17 9.33 -2.76
N GLY A 177 -9.05 8.80 -3.97
CA GLY A 177 -9.10 9.57 -5.22
C GLY A 177 -10.45 10.28 -5.41
N LEU A 178 -11.57 9.61 -5.12
CA LEU A 178 -12.91 10.21 -5.18
C LEU A 178 -13.06 11.34 -4.16
N ILE A 179 -12.60 11.15 -2.92
CA ILE A 179 -12.62 12.19 -1.88
C ILE A 179 -11.79 13.39 -2.34
N ALA A 180 -10.60 13.17 -2.88
CA ALA A 180 -9.74 14.21 -3.41
C ALA A 180 -10.43 15.01 -4.54
N ALA A 181 -11.11 14.32 -5.46
CA ALA A 181 -11.86 14.95 -6.54
C ALA A 181 -13.02 15.84 -6.01
N VAL A 182 -13.74 15.37 -4.99
CA VAL A 182 -14.80 16.16 -4.34
C VAL A 182 -14.21 17.41 -3.67
N ILE A 183 -13.10 17.29 -2.95
CA ILE A 183 -12.43 18.43 -2.31
C ILE A 183 -12.01 19.46 -3.36
N ILE A 184 -11.43 19.03 -4.48
CA ILE A 184 -11.03 19.91 -5.58
C ILE A 184 -12.25 20.60 -6.20
N ALA A 185 -13.34 19.86 -6.43
CA ALA A 185 -14.57 20.42 -6.99
C ALA A 185 -15.19 21.49 -6.06
N VAL A 186 -15.35 21.19 -4.77
CA VAL A 186 -15.87 22.13 -3.77
C VAL A 186 -14.97 23.36 -3.66
N SER A 187 -13.65 23.18 -3.58
CA SER A 187 -12.71 24.30 -3.55
C SER A 187 -12.81 25.19 -4.79
N THR A 188 -13.04 24.57 -5.97
CA THR A 188 -13.22 25.31 -7.23
C THR A 188 -14.49 26.15 -7.18
N ILE A 189 -15.61 25.57 -6.76
CA ILE A 189 -16.90 26.27 -6.65
C ILE A 189 -16.77 27.44 -5.67
N LEU A 190 -16.24 27.20 -4.47
CA LEU A 190 -16.03 28.25 -3.46
C LEU A 190 -15.13 29.39 -3.98
N GLY A 191 -14.04 29.05 -4.67
CA GLY A 191 -13.15 30.03 -5.29
C GLY A 191 -13.85 30.88 -6.35
N LEU A 192 -14.74 30.30 -7.16
CA LEU A 192 -15.54 31.04 -8.14
C LEU A 192 -16.57 31.98 -7.47
N VAL A 193 -17.25 31.48 -6.43
CA VAL A 193 -18.18 32.28 -5.64
C VAL A 193 -17.46 33.48 -4.98
N PHE A 194 -16.34 33.21 -4.31
CA PHE A 194 -15.52 34.25 -3.69
C PHE A 194 -15.06 35.33 -4.69
N THR A 195 -14.64 34.86 -5.87
CA THR A 195 -14.21 35.78 -6.95
C THR A 195 -15.37 36.68 -7.39
N ARG A 196 -16.58 36.14 -7.52
CA ARG A 196 -17.76 36.89 -7.95
C ARG A 196 -18.28 37.85 -6.87
N SER A 197 -18.34 37.37 -5.62
CA SER A 197 -18.95 38.10 -4.50
C SER A 197 -18.04 39.17 -3.88
N ILE A 198 -16.73 38.95 -3.87
CA ILE A 198 -15.81 39.86 -3.15
C ILE A 198 -14.81 40.53 -4.10
N VAL A 199 -14.11 39.75 -4.93
CA VAL A 199 -13.00 40.28 -5.71
C VAL A 199 -13.47 41.22 -6.81
N ARG A 200 -14.60 40.92 -7.48
CA ARG A 200 -15.15 41.79 -8.53
C ARG A 200 -15.64 43.11 -8.01
N PRO A 201 -16.49 43.18 -6.95
CA PRO A 201 -16.92 44.45 -6.36
C PRO A 201 -15.77 45.32 -5.87
N LEU A 202 -14.83 44.78 -5.11
CA LEU A 202 -13.65 45.52 -4.64
C LEU A 202 -12.83 46.11 -5.77
N ARG A 203 -12.71 45.40 -6.87
CA ARG A 203 -12.00 45.88 -8.06
C ARG A 203 -12.75 47.02 -8.73
N ASN A 204 -14.08 47.00 -8.79
CA ASN A 204 -14.88 48.07 -9.35
C ASN A 204 -14.72 49.35 -8.52
N ILE A 205 -14.76 49.23 -7.18
CA ILE A 205 -14.51 50.33 -6.26
C ILE A 205 -13.12 50.94 -6.51
N GLY A 206 -12.07 50.11 -6.59
CA GLY A 206 -10.72 50.56 -6.85
C GLY A 206 -10.55 51.25 -8.20
N ASN A 207 -11.26 50.80 -9.26
CA ASN A 207 -11.23 51.44 -10.56
C ASN A 207 -11.92 52.81 -10.56
N VAL A 208 -13.05 52.95 -9.84
CA VAL A 208 -13.76 54.20 -9.70
C VAL A 208 -12.93 55.20 -8.88
N ALA A 209 -12.34 54.74 -7.78
CA ALA A 209 -11.45 55.58 -6.96
C ALA A 209 -10.24 56.09 -7.77
N GLY A 210 -9.66 55.24 -8.63
CA GLY A 210 -8.58 55.64 -9.53
C GLY A 210 -9.01 56.72 -10.52
N LYS A 211 -10.21 56.61 -11.14
CA LYS A 211 -10.75 57.61 -12.06
C LYS A 211 -11.00 58.95 -11.37
N VAL A 212 -11.56 58.91 -10.14
CA VAL A 212 -11.76 60.12 -9.35
C VAL A 212 -10.43 60.80 -9.01
N ALA A 213 -9.39 60.02 -8.68
CA ALA A 213 -8.06 60.58 -8.42
C ALA A 213 -7.40 61.18 -9.67
N ASP A 214 -7.74 60.67 -10.87
CA ASP A 214 -7.30 61.23 -12.17
C ASP A 214 -8.14 62.41 -12.63
N GLY A 215 -9.11 62.93 -11.78
CA GLY A 215 -9.90 64.13 -12.02
C GLY A 215 -11.27 63.88 -12.66
N ASP A 216 -11.68 62.65 -12.90
CA ASP A 216 -13.02 62.32 -13.41
C ASP A 216 -14.01 62.19 -12.23
N LEU A 217 -14.56 63.36 -11.80
CA LEU A 217 -15.54 63.45 -10.73
C LEU A 217 -16.94 62.95 -11.13
N SER A 218 -17.14 62.57 -12.40
CA SER A 218 -18.40 61.99 -12.89
C SER A 218 -18.47 60.48 -12.68
N ALA A 219 -17.35 59.85 -12.44
CA ALA A 219 -17.29 58.41 -12.21
C ALA A 219 -18.12 57.98 -10.99
N ARG A 220 -19.06 57.07 -11.18
CA ARG A 220 -19.94 56.54 -10.13
C ARG A 220 -19.75 55.03 -10.07
N ILE A 221 -19.94 54.47 -8.87
CA ILE A 221 -20.07 53.03 -8.65
C ILE A 221 -21.44 52.63 -9.19
N GLU A 222 -21.52 51.80 -10.27
CA GLU A 222 -22.79 51.22 -10.68
C GLU A 222 -23.34 50.40 -9.51
N ASN A 223 -24.63 50.72 -9.13
CA ASN A 223 -25.32 50.05 -8.05
C ASN A 223 -25.34 48.52 -8.35
N TYR A 224 -24.60 47.77 -7.58
CA TYR A 224 -24.83 46.34 -7.49
C TYR A 224 -26.19 46.12 -6.84
N LYS A 225 -27.17 45.71 -7.63
CA LYS A 225 -28.40 45.11 -7.07
C LYS A 225 -27.96 43.88 -6.31
N TYR A 226 -28.02 43.93 -5.00
CA TYR A 226 -28.18 42.74 -4.19
C TYR A 226 -29.59 42.23 -4.53
N ASP A 227 -29.70 41.15 -5.32
CA ASP A 227 -30.89 40.33 -5.32
C ASP A 227 -30.81 39.53 -4.00
N ASP A 228 -31.68 39.91 -3.05
CA ASP A 228 -31.98 39.14 -1.82
C ASP A 228 -32.49 37.73 -2.15
#